data_dc350ca41582a34a83cace36779e0b7d
#
_entry.id   dc350ca41582a34a83cace36779e0b7d
#
_cell.length_a   1.000
_cell.length_b   1.000
_cell.length_c   1.000
_cell.angle_alpha   90.00
_cell.angle_beta   90.00
_cell.angle_gamma   90.00
#
_symmetry.space_group_name_H-M   'P 1'
#
loop_
_entity.id
_entity.type
_entity.pdbx_description
1 polymer ?
#
loop_
_entity_poly.entity_id
_entity_poly.type
_entity_poly.pdbx_seq_one_letter_code
_entity_poly.pdbx_strand_id
1 'polypeptide(L)'
;MNLKRKLISRCGLGLFIVFLSGCVTEPSALTGEKKSYGYTWQQELEIGKSSDRELVREMGLYPDDALSKYVTEVGERVLAQSNLRQPDTPEIYRDLEFTFRVIDSPVVNAFALPGGYVYVTRGLLAHLNNEAQLAVVLGHEITHVAARHASQQALKQQWGQIGLVAGAVIGQGITGNEYFADQFLGLGGSVFQMLTLKYGRDAERESDIYGVEYSAKAGYEVGESAAFFNSLGRISGKSGQRLPTWQSSHPDPGERESRINQLALEMRQKYGDLKVGEADYLRRIDGLVVGENPRQGVALRGKFYHPDLDFQFDVPEGWRVKNEAGRVTLVDGQGKGVVIFSGGQGDTPEEAARSFVASSKVQPIRSEPSRLGGSPGYVVESVVSASNGAVLMRNEFFSHSRSVFSFLSYALIGEIEFYRPAFDQISGSFSPIQDAAIRNLQPARLNMVSADREAEFGSYLSADLPYGLDNMDLAIINQMDLKDKVRKGQKLKLVSQ
;
A
#
# COMPACT_ATOMS: atom_id res chain seq x y z
N MET A 1 -48.21 -18.11 61.60
CA MET A 1 -48.30 -16.64 61.36
C MET A 1 -47.31 -16.30 60.26
N ASN A 2 -47.84 -16.05 59.07
CA ASN A 2 -47.11 -15.94 57.77
C ASN A 2 -46.36 -14.61 57.65
N LEU A 3 -45.12 -14.67 57.13
CA LEU A 3 -44.56 -13.53 56.40
C LEU A 3 -43.74 -13.97 55.20
N LYS A 4 -44.35 -13.93 54.03
CA LYS A 4 -43.71 -14.13 52.72
C LYS A 4 -42.94 -12.82 52.38
N ARG A 5 -41.61 -12.87 52.34
CA ARG A 5 -40.79 -11.80 51.75
C ARG A 5 -40.59 -12.11 50.25
N LYS A 6 -41.17 -11.24 49.42
CA LYS A 6 -40.92 -11.18 47.97
C LYS A 6 -39.50 -10.67 47.71
N LEU A 7 -38.67 -11.51 47.10
CA LEU A 7 -37.43 -11.08 46.45
C LEU A 7 -37.77 -10.51 45.08
N ILE A 8 -37.65 -9.20 44.92
CA ILE A 8 -37.72 -8.54 43.62
C ILE A 8 -36.31 -8.60 43.04
N SER A 9 -36.16 -9.47 42.02
CA SER A 9 -35.00 -9.51 41.16
C SER A 9 -34.96 -8.23 40.33
N ARG A 10 -33.96 -7.37 40.58
CA ARG A 10 -33.60 -6.27 39.73
C ARG A 10 -32.76 -6.84 38.55
N CYS A 11 -33.40 -7.20 37.45
CA CYS A 11 -32.75 -7.33 36.15
C CYS A 11 -32.28 -5.94 35.74
N GLY A 12 -30.98 -5.70 35.88
CA GLY A 12 -30.31 -4.57 35.27
C GLY A 12 -30.38 -4.73 33.76
N LEU A 13 -31.25 -3.98 33.10
CA LEU A 13 -31.29 -3.82 31.68
C LEU A 13 -30.04 -3.02 31.29
N GLY A 14 -28.95 -3.72 30.96
CA GLY A 14 -27.77 -3.12 30.36
C GLY A 14 -28.20 -2.54 29.01
N LEU A 15 -28.30 -1.23 28.96
CA LEU A 15 -28.52 -0.48 27.73
C LEU A 15 -27.29 -0.67 26.85
N PHE A 16 -27.31 -1.67 25.99
CA PHE A 16 -26.39 -1.79 24.86
C PHE A 16 -26.70 -0.61 23.92
N ILE A 17 -26.00 0.50 24.08
CA ILE A 17 -25.98 1.55 23.07
C ILE A 17 -25.23 0.96 21.88
N VAL A 18 -25.96 0.27 21.01
CA VAL A 18 -25.52 0.02 19.65
C VAL A 18 -25.41 1.40 19.02
N PHE A 19 -24.19 1.88 18.82
CA PHE A 19 -23.93 2.96 17.87
C PHE A 19 -24.38 2.45 16.52
N LEU A 20 -25.64 2.65 16.20
CA LEU A 20 -26.13 2.68 14.85
C LEU A 20 -25.40 3.85 14.19
N SER A 21 -24.30 3.57 13.50
CA SER A 21 -23.67 4.47 12.55
C SER A 21 -24.73 4.75 11.48
N GLY A 22 -25.56 5.76 11.71
CA GLY A 22 -26.65 6.11 10.83
C GLY A 22 -26.05 6.63 9.53
N CYS A 23 -26.60 6.19 8.42
CA CYS A 23 -26.44 6.80 7.12
C CYS A 23 -26.54 8.33 7.25
N VAL A 24 -25.49 9.05 6.85
CA VAL A 24 -25.47 10.51 6.86
C VAL A 24 -25.82 11.01 5.48
N THR A 25 -26.72 11.96 5.39
CA THR A 25 -27.11 12.59 4.12
C THR A 25 -26.56 14.00 4.09
N GLU A 26 -25.63 14.26 3.17
CA GLU A 26 -24.93 15.53 2.99
C GLU A 26 -24.90 15.92 1.50
N PRO A 27 -24.71 17.20 1.15
CA PRO A 27 -24.52 17.61 -0.23
C PRO A 27 -23.25 16.99 -0.82
N SER A 28 -23.31 16.56 -2.07
CA SER A 28 -22.13 16.16 -2.84
C SER A 28 -21.32 17.39 -3.23
N ALA A 29 -20.00 17.36 -3.02
CA ALA A 29 -19.12 18.42 -3.50
C ALA A 29 -19.02 18.48 -5.04
N LEU A 30 -19.40 17.40 -5.75
CA LEU A 30 -19.39 17.37 -7.22
C LEU A 30 -20.65 17.98 -7.83
N THR A 31 -21.84 17.66 -7.27
CA THR A 31 -23.11 17.96 -7.92
C THR A 31 -24.01 18.87 -7.08
N GLY A 32 -23.69 19.12 -5.82
CA GLY A 32 -24.55 19.82 -4.85
C GLY A 32 -25.77 19.01 -4.39
N GLU A 33 -26.06 17.89 -5.04
CA GLU A 33 -27.19 17.02 -4.68
C GLU A 33 -26.94 16.27 -3.38
N LYS A 34 -28.01 16.00 -2.63
CA LYS A 34 -27.92 15.21 -1.41
C LYS A 34 -27.60 13.75 -1.72
N LYS A 35 -26.50 13.23 -1.19
CA LYS A 35 -26.08 11.83 -1.27
C LYS A 35 -25.93 11.23 0.13
N SER A 36 -26.07 9.92 0.22
CA SER A 36 -25.90 9.18 1.48
C SER A 36 -24.47 8.64 1.62
N TYR A 37 -23.89 8.79 2.81
CA TYR A 37 -22.52 8.41 3.14
C TYR A 37 -22.48 7.55 4.39
N GLY A 38 -21.45 6.72 4.54
CA GLY A 38 -21.23 5.88 5.72
C GLY A 38 -20.59 6.64 6.89
N TYR A 39 -19.99 7.80 6.62
CA TYR A 39 -19.32 8.66 7.60
C TYR A 39 -19.74 10.12 7.39
N THR A 40 -19.75 10.91 8.46
CA THR A 40 -19.83 12.37 8.35
C THR A 40 -18.52 12.91 7.75
N TRP A 41 -18.57 14.11 7.18
CA TRP A 41 -17.38 14.78 6.69
C TRP A 41 -16.28 14.88 7.76
N GLN A 42 -16.64 15.26 8.99
CA GLN A 42 -15.69 15.35 10.09
C GLN A 42 -15.04 14.01 10.44
N GLN A 43 -15.80 12.91 10.42
CA GLN A 43 -15.25 11.57 10.62
C GLN A 43 -14.27 11.19 9.51
N GLU A 44 -14.54 11.55 8.26
CA GLU A 44 -13.62 11.31 7.15
C GLU A 44 -12.28 12.03 7.31
N LEU A 45 -12.30 13.29 7.80
CA LEU A 45 -11.06 14.03 8.12
C LEU A 45 -10.23 13.32 9.20
N GLU A 46 -10.86 12.85 10.25
CA GLU A 46 -10.18 12.13 11.35
C GLU A 46 -9.64 10.77 10.91
N ILE A 47 -10.43 10.01 10.15
CA ILE A 47 -10.02 8.74 9.56
C ILE A 47 -8.80 8.96 8.66
N GLY A 48 -8.85 9.92 7.74
CA GLY A 48 -7.74 10.22 6.84
C GLY A 48 -6.47 10.59 7.60
N LYS A 49 -6.56 11.49 8.58
CA LYS A 49 -5.42 11.93 9.39
C LYS A 49 -4.78 10.79 10.20
N SER A 50 -5.57 9.89 10.74
CA SER A 50 -5.05 8.74 11.49
C SER A 50 -4.41 7.71 10.56
N SER A 51 -5.06 7.43 9.43
CA SER A 51 -4.59 6.48 8.43
C SER A 51 -3.34 6.97 7.69
N ASP A 52 -3.21 8.29 7.43
CA ASP A 52 -1.99 8.87 6.86
C ASP A 52 -0.76 8.58 7.72
N ARG A 53 -0.86 8.83 9.03
CA ARG A 53 0.26 8.59 9.95
C ARG A 53 0.67 7.12 10.00
N GLU A 54 -0.30 6.23 9.99
CA GLU A 54 -0.07 4.78 9.99
C GLU A 54 0.57 4.33 8.69
N LEU A 55 0.04 4.77 7.55
CA LEU A 55 0.52 4.43 6.22
C LEU A 55 1.96 4.90 5.99
N VAL A 56 2.28 6.13 6.38
CA VAL A 56 3.64 6.68 6.28
C VAL A 56 4.62 5.87 7.14
N ARG A 57 4.20 5.44 8.32
CA ARG A 57 5.03 4.60 9.19
C ARG A 57 5.28 3.20 8.59
N GLU A 58 4.26 2.61 7.97
CA GLU A 58 4.33 1.23 7.46
C GLU A 58 4.97 1.11 6.09
N MET A 59 4.70 2.08 5.19
CA MET A 59 5.18 2.00 3.81
C MET A 59 6.42 2.85 3.54
N GLY A 60 6.68 3.87 4.35
CA GLY A 60 7.75 4.83 4.14
C GLY A 60 7.48 5.80 2.99
N LEU A 61 8.05 6.99 3.10
CA LEU A 61 8.06 7.97 2.02
C LEU A 61 9.34 7.80 1.17
N TYR A 62 9.22 7.99 -0.13
CA TYR A 62 10.39 8.01 -1.00
C TYR A 62 11.27 9.22 -0.65
N PRO A 63 12.58 9.03 -0.37
CA PRO A 63 13.44 10.06 0.19
C PRO A 63 13.97 11.02 -0.89
N ASP A 64 13.07 11.70 -1.58
CA ASP A 64 13.36 12.72 -2.59
C ASP A 64 12.38 13.90 -2.44
N ASP A 65 12.83 14.94 -1.74
CA ASP A 65 12.02 16.13 -1.48
C ASP A 65 11.70 16.90 -2.77
N ALA A 66 12.59 16.89 -3.76
CA ALA A 66 12.37 17.58 -5.02
C ALA A 66 11.28 16.91 -5.85
N LEU A 67 11.27 15.56 -5.88
CA LEU A 67 10.21 14.77 -6.52
C LEU A 67 8.89 14.92 -5.78
N SER A 68 8.90 14.86 -4.45
CA SER A 68 7.70 15.04 -3.61
C SER A 68 7.07 16.41 -3.82
N LYS A 69 7.89 17.47 -3.87
CA LYS A 69 7.44 18.84 -4.18
C LYS A 69 6.84 18.92 -5.59
N TYR A 70 7.50 18.32 -6.57
CA TYR A 70 7.01 18.32 -7.95
C TYR A 70 5.63 17.63 -8.08
N VAL A 71 5.44 16.46 -7.46
CA VAL A 71 4.15 15.78 -7.44
C VAL A 71 3.08 16.64 -6.77
N THR A 72 3.42 17.30 -5.66
CA THR A 72 2.53 18.24 -4.97
C THR A 72 2.14 19.41 -5.89
N GLU A 73 3.09 20.04 -6.59
CA GLU A 73 2.83 21.14 -7.51
C GLU A 73 1.90 20.75 -8.67
N VAL A 74 2.03 19.51 -9.20
CA VAL A 74 1.09 18.99 -10.22
C VAL A 74 -0.29 18.78 -9.62
N GLY A 75 -0.35 18.14 -8.45
CA GLY A 75 -1.60 17.86 -7.73
C GLY A 75 -2.38 19.15 -7.40
N GLU A 76 -1.70 20.15 -6.88
CA GLU A 76 -2.31 21.45 -6.55
C GLU A 76 -2.84 22.19 -7.79
N ARG A 77 -2.13 22.13 -8.94
CA ARG A 77 -2.64 22.69 -10.19
C ARG A 77 -3.93 22.02 -10.66
N VAL A 78 -4.02 20.71 -10.54
CA VAL A 78 -5.23 19.95 -10.90
C VAL A 78 -6.35 20.21 -9.88
N LEU A 79 -6.04 20.19 -8.59
CA LEU A 79 -6.96 20.46 -7.49
C LEU A 79 -7.61 21.84 -7.64
N ALA A 80 -6.84 22.87 -8.03
CA ALA A 80 -7.35 24.23 -8.25
C ALA A 80 -8.46 24.31 -9.30
N GLN A 81 -8.55 23.32 -10.20
CA GLN A 81 -9.59 23.22 -11.23
C GLN A 81 -10.74 22.30 -10.84
N SER A 82 -10.66 21.66 -9.68
CA SER A 82 -11.68 20.69 -9.21
C SER A 82 -12.96 21.39 -8.73
N ASN A 83 -14.03 20.62 -8.64
CA ASN A 83 -15.29 21.10 -8.04
C ASN A 83 -15.10 21.56 -6.58
N LEU A 84 -14.13 21.01 -5.86
CA LEU A 84 -13.81 21.42 -4.48
C LEU A 84 -13.36 22.89 -4.38
N ARG A 85 -12.86 23.49 -5.45
CA ARG A 85 -12.33 24.89 -5.46
C ARG A 85 -13.25 25.87 -6.16
N GLN A 86 -14.50 25.46 -6.52
CA GLN A 86 -15.47 26.35 -7.14
C GLN A 86 -16.07 27.31 -6.09
N PRO A 87 -16.45 28.54 -6.48
CA PRO A 87 -16.98 29.56 -5.55
C PRO A 87 -18.28 29.16 -4.87
N ASP A 88 -19.11 28.33 -5.53
CA ASP A 88 -20.39 27.83 -5.05
C ASP A 88 -20.30 26.57 -4.19
N THR A 89 -19.11 25.97 -4.09
CA THR A 89 -18.87 24.82 -3.22
C THR A 89 -18.90 25.25 -1.75
N PRO A 90 -19.61 24.51 -0.86
CA PRO A 90 -19.62 24.79 0.56
C PRO A 90 -18.20 24.90 1.14
N GLU A 91 -17.98 25.89 2.02
CA GLU A 91 -16.68 26.21 2.60
C GLU A 91 -16.00 25.01 3.25
N ILE A 92 -16.77 24.15 3.95
CA ILE A 92 -16.27 22.92 4.58
C ILE A 92 -15.58 21.96 3.60
N TYR A 93 -15.93 21.99 2.33
CA TYR A 93 -15.29 21.20 1.27
C TYR A 93 -14.20 22.01 0.56
N ARG A 94 -14.47 23.30 0.32
CA ARG A 94 -13.56 24.20 -0.42
C ARG A 94 -12.25 24.41 0.30
N ASP A 95 -12.27 24.46 1.62
CA ASP A 95 -11.09 24.73 2.45
C ASP A 95 -10.34 23.44 2.86
N LEU A 96 -10.74 22.28 2.32
CA LEU A 96 -10.01 21.04 2.56
C LEU A 96 -8.57 21.16 2.05
N GLU A 97 -7.62 20.99 2.96
CA GLU A 97 -6.20 20.87 2.61
C GLU A 97 -5.91 19.48 2.01
N PHE A 98 -5.20 19.47 0.88
CA PHE A 98 -4.72 18.23 0.30
C PHE A 98 -3.25 18.00 0.64
N THR A 99 -2.90 16.73 0.82
CA THR A 99 -1.53 16.28 1.03
C THR A 99 -1.18 15.25 -0.02
N PHE A 100 -0.21 15.56 -0.87
CA PHE A 100 0.29 14.65 -1.90
C PHE A 100 1.60 14.01 -1.43
N ARG A 101 1.71 12.68 -1.51
CA ARG A 101 2.87 11.94 -1.02
C ARG A 101 3.40 10.95 -2.06
N VAL A 102 4.72 10.80 -2.11
CA VAL A 102 5.38 9.73 -2.87
C VAL A 102 5.77 8.61 -1.91
N ILE A 103 5.21 7.43 -2.12
CA ILE A 103 5.48 6.22 -1.30
C ILE A 103 6.66 5.44 -1.90
N ASP A 104 7.56 4.97 -1.03
CA ASP A 104 8.69 4.13 -1.41
C ASP A 104 8.26 2.67 -1.64
N SER A 105 7.51 2.45 -2.70
CA SER A 105 7.01 1.13 -3.10
C SER A 105 7.23 0.90 -4.59
N PRO A 106 7.73 -0.27 -5.01
CA PRO A 106 7.88 -0.64 -6.42
C PRO A 106 6.56 -0.93 -7.12
N VAL A 107 5.48 -1.13 -6.37
CA VAL A 107 4.16 -1.44 -6.92
C VAL A 107 3.61 -0.27 -7.70
N VAL A 108 3.03 -0.54 -8.87
CA VAL A 108 2.39 0.48 -9.70
C VAL A 108 1.03 0.82 -9.13
N ASN A 109 0.95 1.86 -8.31
CA ASN A 109 -0.30 2.29 -7.66
C ASN A 109 -0.35 3.79 -7.36
N ALA A 110 -1.56 4.34 -7.32
CA ALA A 110 -1.95 5.57 -6.65
C ALA A 110 -3.27 5.31 -5.92
N PHE A 111 -3.54 6.08 -4.89
CA PHE A 111 -4.79 5.96 -4.14
C PHE A 111 -5.01 7.21 -3.28
N ALA A 112 -6.28 7.42 -2.90
CA ALA A 112 -6.64 8.47 -1.99
C ALA A 112 -7.27 7.93 -0.71
N LEU A 113 -6.95 8.55 0.43
CA LEU A 113 -7.67 8.37 1.68
C LEU A 113 -8.67 9.51 1.88
N PRO A 114 -9.73 9.30 2.67
CA PRO A 114 -10.61 10.38 3.09
C PRO A 114 -9.82 11.57 3.66
N GLY A 115 -10.37 12.77 3.57
CA GLY A 115 -9.73 13.95 4.16
C GLY A 115 -8.59 14.56 3.34
N GLY A 116 -8.47 14.23 2.03
CA GLY A 116 -7.55 14.93 1.11
C GLY A 116 -6.13 14.37 1.05
N TYR A 117 -5.87 13.17 1.49
CA TYR A 117 -4.57 12.52 1.38
C TYR A 117 -4.48 11.71 0.10
N VAL A 118 -3.56 12.06 -0.80
CA VAL A 118 -3.34 11.43 -2.10
C VAL A 118 -1.93 10.89 -2.19
N TYR A 119 -1.81 9.66 -2.62
CA TYR A 119 -0.54 8.94 -2.69
C TYR A 119 -0.27 8.45 -4.09
N VAL A 120 1.00 8.56 -4.50
CA VAL A 120 1.53 7.89 -5.67
C VAL A 120 2.76 7.09 -5.26
N THR A 121 2.93 5.90 -5.81
CA THR A 121 4.12 5.11 -5.55
C THR A 121 5.23 5.46 -6.54
N ARG A 122 6.52 5.26 -6.15
CA ARG A 122 7.61 5.39 -7.10
C ARG A 122 7.48 4.41 -8.28
N GLY A 123 6.86 3.25 -8.05
CA GLY A 123 6.55 2.30 -9.11
C GLY A 123 5.61 2.90 -10.16
N LEU A 124 4.54 3.61 -9.74
CA LEU A 124 3.68 4.32 -10.67
C LEU A 124 4.46 5.40 -11.45
N LEU A 125 5.22 6.24 -10.73
CA LEU A 125 6.01 7.30 -11.38
C LEU A 125 6.98 6.74 -12.43
N ALA A 126 7.60 5.58 -12.19
CA ALA A 126 8.45 4.93 -13.19
C ALA A 126 7.70 4.56 -14.48
N HIS A 127 6.39 4.25 -14.39
CA HIS A 127 5.57 3.80 -15.52
C HIS A 127 4.88 4.93 -16.28
N LEU A 128 4.81 6.14 -15.71
CA LEU A 128 4.32 7.32 -16.43
C LEU A 128 5.41 7.88 -17.34
N ASN A 129 5.02 8.46 -18.49
CA ASN A 129 5.95 9.00 -19.49
C ASN A 129 5.99 10.54 -19.51
N ASN A 130 4.98 11.21 -18.93
CA ASN A 130 4.90 12.67 -18.96
C ASN A 130 4.04 13.22 -17.82
N GLU A 131 4.09 14.54 -17.64
CA GLU A 131 3.36 15.27 -16.61
C GLU A 131 1.84 15.20 -16.81
N ALA A 132 1.36 15.12 -18.07
CA ALA A 132 -0.06 15.00 -18.36
C ALA A 132 -0.64 13.67 -17.84
N GLN A 133 0.09 12.57 -17.97
CA GLN A 133 -0.31 11.28 -17.39
C GLN A 133 -0.40 11.37 -15.85
N LEU A 134 0.58 12.00 -15.21
CA LEU A 134 0.57 12.21 -13.75
C LEU A 134 -0.63 13.07 -13.34
N ALA A 135 -0.92 14.14 -14.08
CA ALA A 135 -2.05 15.02 -13.81
C ALA A 135 -3.39 14.28 -13.85
N VAL A 136 -3.60 13.41 -14.86
CA VAL A 136 -4.84 12.60 -14.98
C VAL A 136 -4.97 11.62 -13.83
N VAL A 137 -3.89 10.95 -13.42
CA VAL A 137 -3.91 10.06 -12.25
C VAL A 137 -4.27 10.83 -10.97
N LEU A 138 -3.60 11.97 -10.73
CA LEU A 138 -3.91 12.80 -9.54
C LEU A 138 -5.34 13.36 -9.60
N GLY A 139 -5.82 13.76 -10.77
CA GLY A 139 -7.19 14.21 -10.96
C GLY A 139 -8.23 13.12 -10.65
N HIS A 140 -7.94 11.89 -11.02
CA HIS A 140 -8.75 10.72 -10.69
C HIS A 140 -8.82 10.53 -9.16
N GLU A 141 -7.69 10.59 -8.46
CA GLU A 141 -7.64 10.45 -7.00
C GLU A 141 -8.32 11.64 -6.28
N ILE A 142 -8.12 12.85 -6.76
CA ILE A 142 -8.83 14.04 -6.24
C ILE A 142 -10.34 13.85 -6.36
N THR A 143 -10.81 13.24 -7.45
CA THR A 143 -12.23 12.97 -7.65
C THR A 143 -12.75 11.93 -6.64
N HIS A 144 -11.98 10.88 -6.33
CA HIS A 144 -12.37 9.93 -5.28
C HIS A 144 -12.60 10.61 -3.93
N VAL A 145 -11.77 11.59 -3.57
CA VAL A 145 -11.97 12.41 -2.36
C VAL A 145 -13.18 13.31 -2.49
N ALA A 146 -13.32 14.05 -3.60
CA ALA A 146 -14.42 15.00 -3.81
C ALA A 146 -15.80 14.32 -3.85
N ALA A 147 -15.88 13.14 -4.47
CA ALA A 147 -17.08 12.31 -4.52
C ALA A 147 -17.32 11.54 -3.21
N ARG A 148 -16.32 11.45 -2.32
CA ARG A 148 -16.38 10.69 -1.07
C ARG A 148 -16.63 9.19 -1.33
N HIS A 149 -16.00 8.63 -2.35
CA HIS A 149 -16.24 7.26 -2.79
C HIS A 149 -15.94 6.22 -1.70
N ALA A 150 -14.92 6.45 -0.87
CA ALA A 150 -14.60 5.57 0.27
C ALA A 150 -15.77 5.48 1.27
N SER A 151 -16.41 6.61 1.58
CA SER A 151 -17.55 6.68 2.49
C SER A 151 -18.82 6.04 1.89
N GLN A 152 -19.05 6.24 0.59
CA GLN A 152 -20.14 5.56 -0.13
C GLN A 152 -19.93 4.03 -0.15
N GLN A 153 -18.69 3.57 -0.34
CA GLN A 153 -18.37 2.15 -0.33
C GLN A 153 -18.53 1.54 1.07
N ALA A 154 -18.10 2.24 2.12
CA ALA A 154 -18.33 1.82 3.51
C ALA A 154 -19.82 1.65 3.82
N LEU A 155 -20.65 2.57 3.36
CA LEU A 155 -22.10 2.47 3.48
C LEU A 155 -22.66 1.21 2.80
N LYS A 156 -22.23 0.93 1.57
CA LYS A 156 -22.64 -0.28 0.84
C LYS A 156 -22.25 -1.57 1.56
N GLN A 157 -21.03 -1.61 2.16
CA GLN A 157 -20.58 -2.76 2.95
C GLN A 157 -21.40 -2.95 4.23
N GLN A 158 -21.74 -1.86 4.94
CA GLN A 158 -22.62 -1.92 6.12
C GLN A 158 -23.98 -2.50 5.78
N TRP A 159 -24.61 -2.04 4.68
CA TRP A 159 -25.89 -2.58 4.21
C TRP A 159 -25.78 -4.04 3.77
N GLY A 160 -24.69 -4.42 3.12
CA GLY A 160 -24.41 -5.81 2.73
C GLY A 160 -24.31 -6.75 3.94
N GLN A 161 -23.65 -6.32 5.01
CA GLN A 161 -23.54 -7.10 6.26
C GLN A 161 -24.90 -7.21 6.99
N ILE A 162 -25.73 -6.17 7.02
CA ILE A 162 -27.06 -6.23 7.61
C ILE A 162 -27.95 -7.21 6.84
N GLY A 163 -27.85 -7.24 5.51
CA GLY A 163 -28.55 -8.22 4.67
C GLY A 163 -28.11 -9.67 4.88
N LEU A 164 -26.84 -9.88 5.20
CA LEU A 164 -26.26 -11.22 5.47
C LEU A 164 -26.60 -11.75 6.87
N VAL A 165 -26.74 -10.88 7.87
CA VAL A 165 -27.16 -11.28 9.24
C VAL A 165 -28.62 -11.71 9.28
N ALA A 166 -29.45 -11.25 8.33
CA ALA A 166 -30.83 -11.69 8.17
C ALA A 166 -30.98 -13.03 7.40
N GLY A 167 -29.94 -13.53 6.78
CA GLY A 167 -29.96 -14.76 5.98
C GLY A 167 -28.62 -15.49 5.98
N ALA A 168 -28.47 -16.46 6.89
CA ALA A 168 -27.44 -17.50 6.91
C ALA A 168 -26.03 -17.11 7.39
N VAL A 169 -25.72 -17.52 8.61
CA VAL A 169 -24.41 -18.03 9.04
C VAL A 169 -24.02 -19.19 8.11
N ILE A 170 -23.33 -18.90 7.03
CA ILE A 170 -22.58 -19.92 6.28
C ILE A 170 -21.18 -19.35 6.03
N GLY A 171 -20.19 -20.07 6.63
CA GLY A 171 -18.79 -19.74 6.57
C GLY A 171 -18.26 -19.63 5.14
N GLN A 172 -17.58 -18.54 4.87
CA GLN A 172 -16.44 -18.55 3.96
C GLN A 172 -15.21 -18.29 4.81
N GLY A 173 -14.47 -19.38 5.07
CA GLY A 173 -13.20 -19.30 5.72
C GLY A 173 -12.25 -18.44 4.91
N ILE A 174 -11.89 -17.29 5.46
CA ILE A 174 -10.68 -16.58 5.03
C ILE A 174 -9.54 -17.43 5.59
N THR A 175 -9.02 -18.29 4.74
CA THR A 175 -7.83 -19.10 5.00
C THR A 175 -6.61 -18.19 4.88
N GLY A 176 -6.08 -17.69 6.01
CA GLY A 176 -4.81 -17.01 6.01
C GLY A 176 -4.37 -16.65 7.41
N ASN A 177 -3.29 -17.29 7.88
CA ASN A 177 -2.59 -16.90 9.10
C ASN A 177 -2.09 -15.45 9.05
N GLU A 178 -1.95 -14.85 7.86
CA GLU A 178 -1.63 -13.42 7.66
C GLU A 178 -2.71 -12.50 8.26
N TYR A 179 -4.00 -12.82 8.09
CA TYR A 179 -5.10 -12.05 8.66
C TYR A 179 -5.09 -12.06 10.21
N PHE A 180 -4.71 -13.20 10.79
CA PHE A 180 -4.58 -13.31 12.24
C PHE A 180 -3.45 -12.44 12.79
N ALA A 181 -2.30 -12.42 12.11
CA ALA A 181 -1.17 -11.57 12.49
C ALA A 181 -1.53 -10.07 12.42
N ASP A 182 -2.17 -9.64 11.35
CA ASP A 182 -2.59 -8.25 11.16
C ASP A 182 -3.63 -7.82 12.21
N GLN A 183 -4.59 -8.67 12.52
CA GLN A 183 -5.63 -8.39 13.52
C GLN A 183 -5.09 -8.42 14.95
N PHE A 184 -4.20 -9.35 15.26
CA PHE A 184 -3.68 -9.57 16.61
C PHE A 184 -2.61 -8.55 16.99
N LEU A 185 -1.74 -8.17 16.05
CA LEU A 185 -0.63 -7.25 16.30
C LEU A 185 -1.07 -5.78 16.18
N GLY A 186 -2.33 -5.50 15.86
CA GLY A 186 -2.84 -4.14 15.67
C GLY A 186 -2.15 -3.39 14.51
N LEU A 187 -1.52 -4.14 13.60
CA LEU A 187 -0.78 -3.62 12.47
C LEU A 187 -1.74 -3.47 11.28
N GLY A 188 -2.27 -2.27 11.09
CA GLY A 188 -2.77 -1.83 9.80
C GLY A 188 -4.11 -2.36 9.29
N GLY A 189 -4.93 -3.01 10.10
CA GLY A 189 -6.23 -3.53 9.65
C GLY A 189 -7.12 -2.49 8.98
N SER A 190 -7.11 -1.24 9.45
CA SER A 190 -7.88 -0.14 8.89
C SER A 190 -7.25 0.41 7.61
N VAL A 191 -5.94 0.58 7.57
CA VAL A 191 -5.21 1.07 6.38
C VAL A 191 -5.24 0.04 5.28
N PHE A 192 -4.98 -1.24 5.59
CA PHE A 192 -5.04 -2.31 4.62
C PHE A 192 -6.45 -2.46 4.00
N GLN A 193 -7.52 -2.36 4.80
CA GLN A 193 -8.88 -2.35 4.28
C GLN A 193 -9.11 -1.19 3.32
N MET A 194 -8.60 0.01 3.60
CA MET A 194 -8.73 1.16 2.70
C MET A 194 -7.94 0.97 1.40
N LEU A 195 -6.73 0.42 1.46
CA LEU A 195 -5.91 0.13 0.28
C LEU A 195 -6.50 -0.98 -0.60
N THR A 196 -7.29 -1.88 -0.03
CA THR A 196 -7.96 -2.97 -0.75
C THR A 196 -9.39 -2.64 -1.15
N LEU A 197 -9.90 -1.43 -0.86
CA LEU A 197 -11.22 -0.99 -1.31
C LEU A 197 -11.29 -1.04 -2.84
N LYS A 198 -12.21 -1.86 -3.34
CA LYS A 198 -12.56 -1.88 -4.76
C LYS A 198 -13.71 -0.93 -4.98
N TYR A 199 -13.48 0.08 -5.77
CA TYR A 199 -14.56 0.98 -6.17
C TYR A 199 -15.47 0.32 -7.21
N GLY A 200 -16.75 0.70 -7.21
CA GLY A 200 -17.68 0.22 -8.22
C GLY A 200 -17.45 0.93 -9.56
N ARG A 201 -17.88 0.32 -10.67
CA ARG A 201 -17.71 0.88 -12.03
C ARG A 201 -18.22 2.31 -12.19
N ASP A 202 -19.28 2.68 -11.49
CA ASP A 202 -19.83 4.05 -11.57
C ASP A 202 -18.92 5.06 -10.89
N ALA A 203 -18.31 4.72 -9.75
CA ALA A 203 -17.32 5.54 -9.08
C ALA A 203 -16.07 5.73 -9.94
N GLU A 204 -15.59 4.65 -10.59
CA GLU A 204 -14.47 4.71 -11.54
C GLU A 204 -14.79 5.61 -12.74
N ARG A 205 -15.98 5.46 -13.31
CA ARG A 205 -16.42 6.29 -14.43
C ARG A 205 -16.55 7.76 -14.03
N GLU A 206 -17.10 8.04 -12.86
CA GLU A 206 -17.19 9.40 -12.29
C GLU A 206 -15.78 9.98 -12.11
N SER A 207 -14.82 9.21 -11.56
CA SER A 207 -13.44 9.64 -11.35
C SER A 207 -12.68 9.87 -12.66
N ASP A 208 -12.91 9.04 -13.68
CA ASP A 208 -12.32 9.26 -15.01
C ASP A 208 -12.83 10.55 -15.65
N ILE A 209 -14.15 10.81 -15.61
CA ILE A 209 -14.75 11.99 -16.24
C ILE A 209 -14.22 13.27 -15.58
N TYR A 210 -14.35 13.39 -14.27
CA TYR A 210 -13.94 14.60 -13.56
C TYR A 210 -12.43 14.74 -13.51
N GLY A 211 -11.68 13.64 -13.33
CA GLY A 211 -10.21 13.66 -13.31
C GLY A 211 -9.62 14.15 -14.63
N VAL A 212 -10.17 13.69 -15.76
CA VAL A 212 -9.83 14.19 -17.10
C VAL A 212 -10.20 15.67 -17.26
N GLU A 213 -11.39 16.07 -16.84
CA GLU A 213 -11.84 17.46 -16.94
C GLU A 213 -10.97 18.41 -16.10
N TYR A 214 -10.63 18.06 -14.86
CA TYR A 214 -9.76 18.86 -13.99
C TYR A 214 -8.37 19.02 -14.60
N SER A 215 -7.81 17.92 -15.13
CA SER A 215 -6.49 17.92 -15.74
C SER A 215 -6.45 18.75 -17.03
N ALA A 216 -7.48 18.65 -17.86
CA ALA A 216 -7.59 19.48 -19.08
C ALA A 216 -7.75 20.98 -18.74
N LYS A 217 -8.59 21.32 -17.74
CA LYS A 217 -8.71 22.70 -17.23
C LYS A 217 -7.40 23.22 -16.66
N ALA A 218 -6.57 22.36 -16.07
CA ALA A 218 -5.22 22.69 -15.61
C ALA A 218 -4.19 22.81 -16.74
N GLY A 219 -4.62 22.63 -17.99
CA GLY A 219 -3.81 22.80 -19.19
C GLY A 219 -3.08 21.57 -19.69
N TYR A 220 -3.46 20.36 -19.24
CA TYR A 220 -2.78 19.10 -19.60
C TYR A 220 -3.45 18.35 -20.76
N GLU A 221 -2.60 17.77 -21.65
CA GLU A 221 -3.04 16.90 -22.74
C GLU A 221 -3.46 15.51 -22.22
N VAL A 222 -4.71 15.39 -21.88
CA VAL A 222 -5.26 14.22 -21.18
C VAL A 222 -5.27 12.93 -22.01
N GLY A 223 -5.22 13.03 -23.34
CA GLY A 223 -5.14 11.88 -24.25
C GLY A 223 -3.89 11.02 -24.03
N GLU A 224 -2.81 11.61 -23.53
CA GLU A 224 -1.58 10.90 -23.19
C GLU A 224 -1.80 9.76 -22.18
N SER A 225 -2.80 9.89 -21.30
CA SER A 225 -3.09 8.89 -20.27
C SER A 225 -3.66 7.57 -20.82
N ALA A 226 -4.20 7.57 -22.03
CA ALA A 226 -4.69 6.34 -22.69
C ALA A 226 -3.59 5.28 -22.84
N ALA A 227 -2.38 5.70 -23.23
CA ALA A 227 -1.21 4.80 -23.34
C ALA A 227 -0.80 4.21 -21.99
N PHE A 228 -0.88 5.00 -20.92
CA PHE A 228 -0.61 4.52 -19.56
C PHE A 228 -1.64 3.45 -19.13
N PHE A 229 -2.94 3.68 -19.32
CA PHE A 229 -3.98 2.70 -18.96
C PHE A 229 -3.85 1.40 -19.78
N ASN A 230 -3.46 1.49 -21.06
CA ASN A 230 -3.12 0.31 -21.87
C ASN A 230 -1.95 -0.48 -21.26
N SER A 231 -0.88 0.21 -20.84
CA SER A 231 0.29 -0.43 -20.23
C SER A 231 -0.02 -1.15 -18.92
N LEU A 232 -0.99 -0.67 -18.12
CA LEU A 232 -1.43 -1.33 -16.89
C LEU A 232 -1.98 -2.74 -17.16
N GLY A 233 -2.69 -2.95 -18.27
CA GLY A 233 -3.17 -4.27 -18.67
C GLY A 233 -2.07 -5.30 -18.86
N ARG A 234 -0.87 -4.86 -19.25
CA ARG A 234 0.32 -5.70 -19.46
C ARG A 234 1.01 -6.08 -18.14
N ILE A 235 0.89 -5.24 -17.10
CA ILE A 235 1.45 -5.50 -15.76
C ILE A 235 0.72 -6.65 -15.07
N SER A 236 -0.59 -6.77 -15.24
CA SER A 236 -1.44 -7.75 -14.54
C SER A 236 -1.13 -9.21 -14.88
N GLY A 237 -0.41 -9.46 -15.98
CA GLY A 237 0.04 -10.80 -16.38
C GLY A 237 1.21 -11.35 -15.53
N LYS A 238 1.91 -10.52 -14.75
CA LYS A 238 3.03 -10.93 -13.90
C LYS A 238 2.54 -11.11 -12.45
N SER A 239 2.15 -12.34 -12.10
CA SER A 239 1.71 -12.70 -10.76
C SER A 239 2.85 -12.64 -9.73
N GLY A 240 2.59 -12.05 -8.56
CA GLY A 240 3.49 -12.03 -7.40
C GLY A 240 3.53 -10.71 -6.64
N GLN A 241 2.98 -9.64 -7.15
CA GLN A 241 2.90 -8.35 -6.45
C GLN A 241 1.79 -8.36 -5.38
N ARG A 242 2.11 -7.93 -4.18
CA ARG A 242 1.34 -8.14 -2.96
C ARG A 242 0.53 -6.93 -2.50
N LEU A 243 0.79 -5.75 -3.02
CA LEU A 243 -0.13 -4.63 -2.91
C LEU A 243 -1.15 -4.73 -4.05
N PRO A 244 -2.39 -4.26 -3.84
CA PRO A 244 -3.28 -4.06 -4.97
C PRO A 244 -2.56 -3.18 -5.98
N THR A 245 -2.38 -3.67 -7.19
CA THR A 245 -1.99 -2.80 -8.28
C THR A 245 -3.12 -1.80 -8.52
N TRP A 246 -2.83 -0.67 -9.15
CA TRP A 246 -3.87 0.27 -9.60
C TRP A 246 -5.11 -0.45 -10.18
N GLN A 247 -4.86 -1.45 -11.01
CA GLN A 247 -5.91 -2.25 -11.64
C GLN A 247 -6.77 -3.07 -10.67
N SER A 248 -6.23 -3.44 -9.51
CA SER A 248 -6.97 -4.23 -8.50
C SER A 248 -7.95 -3.37 -7.71
N SER A 249 -7.60 -2.10 -7.44
CA SER A 249 -8.45 -1.11 -6.79
C SER A 249 -9.36 -0.39 -7.78
N HIS A 250 -8.92 -0.24 -9.04
CA HIS A 250 -9.59 0.48 -10.14
C HIS A 250 -9.80 -0.48 -11.34
N PRO A 251 -10.82 -1.34 -11.30
CA PRO A 251 -11.04 -2.36 -12.33
C PRO A 251 -11.43 -1.75 -13.68
N ASP A 252 -11.21 -2.54 -14.74
CA ASP A 252 -11.66 -2.31 -16.10
C ASP A 252 -10.80 -1.38 -16.98
N PRO A 253 -9.51 -1.75 -17.24
CA PRO A 253 -8.60 -0.92 -18.05
C PRO A 253 -8.99 -0.80 -19.53
N GLY A 254 -9.65 -1.80 -20.12
CA GLY A 254 -9.98 -1.80 -21.54
C GLY A 254 -11.07 -0.79 -21.93
N GLU A 255 -12.13 -0.69 -21.15
CA GLU A 255 -13.16 0.34 -21.36
C GLU A 255 -12.62 1.75 -21.06
N ARG A 256 -11.63 1.84 -20.18
CA ARG A 256 -11.02 3.07 -19.72
C ARG A 256 -10.22 3.77 -20.81
N GLU A 257 -9.38 3.04 -21.53
CA GLU A 257 -8.62 3.57 -22.67
C GLU A 257 -9.56 4.22 -23.70
N SER A 258 -10.62 3.51 -24.10
CA SER A 258 -11.59 4.02 -25.07
C SER A 258 -12.31 5.28 -24.57
N ARG A 259 -12.72 5.30 -23.31
CA ARG A 259 -13.38 6.45 -22.68
C ARG A 259 -12.47 7.67 -22.61
N ILE A 260 -11.22 7.48 -22.22
CA ILE A 260 -10.25 8.58 -22.12
C ILE A 260 -9.97 9.17 -23.49
N ASN A 261 -9.82 8.35 -24.52
CA ASN A 261 -9.64 8.83 -25.90
C ASN A 261 -10.84 9.69 -26.35
N GLN A 262 -12.07 9.27 -26.03
CA GLN A 262 -13.26 10.08 -26.32
C GLN A 262 -13.26 11.41 -25.57
N LEU A 263 -13.04 11.37 -24.25
CA LEU A 263 -12.97 12.58 -23.41
C LEU A 263 -11.86 13.53 -23.88
N ALA A 264 -10.72 13.00 -24.27
CA ALA A 264 -9.58 13.80 -24.77
C ALA A 264 -9.96 14.60 -26.03
N LEU A 265 -10.72 14.02 -26.96
CA LEU A 265 -11.19 14.73 -28.12
C LEU A 265 -12.12 15.89 -27.74
N GLU A 266 -13.02 15.69 -26.81
CA GLU A 266 -13.91 16.73 -26.27
C GLU A 266 -13.11 17.85 -25.57
N MET A 267 -12.10 17.47 -24.78
CA MET A 267 -11.25 18.44 -24.05
C MET A 267 -10.38 19.29 -25.01
N ARG A 268 -9.83 18.67 -26.06
CA ARG A 268 -9.09 19.42 -27.09
C ARG A 268 -9.97 20.41 -27.83
N GLN A 269 -11.21 20.04 -28.16
CA GLN A 269 -12.16 20.97 -28.78
C GLN A 269 -12.52 22.16 -27.87
N LYS A 270 -12.56 21.91 -26.54
CA LYS A 270 -12.98 22.91 -25.55
C LYS A 270 -11.83 23.83 -25.13
N TYR A 271 -10.62 23.32 -24.99
CA TYR A 271 -9.50 24.04 -24.39
C TYR A 271 -8.32 24.31 -25.36
N GLY A 272 -8.31 23.75 -26.55
CA GLY A 272 -7.24 23.97 -27.55
C GLY A 272 -5.98 23.15 -27.28
N ASP A 273 -4.82 23.77 -27.53
CA ASP A 273 -3.51 23.12 -27.34
C ASP A 273 -3.19 22.94 -25.87
N LEU A 274 -2.89 21.71 -25.45
CA LEU A 274 -2.66 21.31 -24.08
C LEU A 274 -1.22 20.78 -23.93
N LYS A 275 -0.66 20.94 -22.71
CA LYS A 275 0.73 20.57 -22.38
C LYS A 275 0.87 19.08 -22.15
N VAL A 276 1.84 18.42 -22.77
CA VAL A 276 2.27 17.04 -22.47
C VAL A 276 3.24 17.01 -21.29
N GLY A 277 4.26 17.85 -21.31
CA GLY A 277 5.22 18.00 -20.22
C GLY A 277 6.23 16.84 -20.08
N GLU A 278 6.57 16.15 -21.19
CA GLU A 278 7.46 14.98 -21.20
C GLU A 278 8.87 15.29 -20.69
N ALA A 279 9.53 16.31 -21.25
CA ALA A 279 10.92 16.61 -20.92
C ALA A 279 11.14 16.98 -19.45
N ASP A 280 10.22 17.73 -18.86
CA ASP A 280 10.27 18.13 -17.46
C ASP A 280 10.04 16.91 -16.55
N TYR A 281 9.05 16.09 -16.88
CA TYR A 281 8.74 14.86 -16.16
C TYR A 281 9.92 13.90 -16.14
N LEU A 282 10.48 13.56 -17.30
CA LEU A 282 11.59 12.62 -17.40
C LEU A 282 12.82 13.07 -16.62
N ARG A 283 13.10 14.39 -16.59
CA ARG A 283 14.18 14.92 -15.74
C ARG A 283 13.92 14.74 -14.24
N ARG A 284 12.65 14.78 -13.81
CA ARG A 284 12.27 14.64 -12.39
C ARG A 284 12.39 13.21 -11.89
N ILE A 285 12.17 12.25 -12.79
CA ILE A 285 12.25 10.82 -12.45
C ILE A 285 13.59 10.17 -12.85
N ASP A 286 14.54 10.92 -13.41
CA ASP A 286 15.88 10.42 -13.68
C ASP A 286 16.58 10.03 -12.36
N GLY A 287 17.15 8.83 -12.28
CA GLY A 287 17.71 8.27 -11.04
C GLY A 287 16.68 7.63 -10.09
N LEU A 288 15.37 7.62 -10.44
CA LEU A 288 14.34 6.98 -9.62
C LEU A 288 14.62 5.49 -9.47
N VAL A 289 14.50 4.97 -8.25
CA VAL A 289 14.67 3.54 -7.98
C VAL A 289 13.56 2.73 -8.64
N VAL A 290 13.93 1.66 -9.36
CA VAL A 290 13.00 0.74 -10.05
C VAL A 290 13.08 -0.65 -9.42
N GLY A 291 11.94 -1.34 -9.35
CA GLY A 291 11.87 -2.64 -8.71
C GLY A 291 12.10 -2.58 -7.20
N GLU A 292 12.50 -3.69 -6.60
CA GLU A 292 12.83 -3.73 -5.17
C GLU A 292 14.11 -2.94 -4.87
N ASN A 293 14.17 -2.32 -3.70
CA ASN A 293 15.37 -1.66 -3.22
C ASN A 293 16.16 -2.63 -2.31
N PRO A 294 17.26 -3.22 -2.79
CA PRO A 294 18.01 -4.22 -2.02
C PRO A 294 18.63 -3.65 -0.75
N ARG A 295 18.81 -2.33 -0.66
CA ARG A 295 19.34 -1.68 0.54
C ARG A 295 18.35 -1.71 1.70
N GLN A 296 17.06 -1.76 1.42
CA GLN A 296 15.96 -1.88 2.39
C GLN A 296 15.55 -3.33 2.65
N GLY A 297 16.28 -4.28 2.09
CA GLY A 297 16.07 -5.70 2.29
C GLY A 297 15.87 -6.47 0.99
N VAL A 298 16.55 -7.60 0.89
CA VAL A 298 16.49 -8.48 -0.29
C VAL A 298 16.66 -9.95 0.13
N ALA A 299 15.84 -10.83 -0.45
CA ALA A 299 15.98 -12.27 -0.29
C ALA A 299 16.82 -12.83 -1.46
N LEU A 300 18.00 -13.35 -1.18
CA LEU A 300 18.93 -13.92 -2.16
C LEU A 300 19.54 -15.22 -1.61
N ARG A 301 19.61 -16.27 -2.44
CA ARG A 301 20.34 -17.52 -2.14
C ARG A 301 19.99 -18.12 -0.77
N GLY A 302 18.70 -18.17 -0.42
CA GLY A 302 18.25 -18.76 0.84
C GLY A 302 18.52 -17.91 2.10
N LYS A 303 18.82 -16.63 1.93
CA LYS A 303 19.00 -15.67 3.03
C LYS A 303 18.24 -14.38 2.76
N PHE A 304 17.84 -13.72 3.83
CA PHE A 304 17.41 -12.33 3.78
C PHE A 304 18.55 -11.43 4.25
N TYR A 305 18.81 -10.35 3.52
CA TYR A 305 19.82 -9.36 3.80
C TYR A 305 19.20 -7.97 3.91
N HIS A 306 19.66 -7.17 4.84
CA HIS A 306 19.30 -5.75 4.95
C HIS A 306 20.56 -4.88 5.03
N PRO A 307 21.12 -4.44 3.88
CA PRO A 307 22.40 -3.71 3.84
C PRO A 307 22.44 -2.46 4.71
N ASP A 308 21.39 -1.65 4.74
CA ASP A 308 21.37 -0.39 5.51
C ASP A 308 21.35 -0.62 7.03
N LEU A 309 20.78 -1.73 7.51
CA LEU A 309 20.77 -2.11 8.92
C LEU A 309 21.85 -3.14 9.28
N ASP A 310 22.69 -3.55 8.31
CA ASP A 310 23.80 -4.48 8.42
C ASP A 310 23.43 -5.79 9.11
N PHE A 311 22.37 -6.48 8.63
CA PHE A 311 22.00 -7.80 9.13
C PHE A 311 21.58 -8.77 8.02
N GLN A 312 21.69 -10.05 8.34
CA GLN A 312 21.20 -11.17 7.54
C GLN A 312 20.62 -12.26 8.44
N PHE A 313 19.74 -13.07 7.87
CA PHE A 313 19.26 -14.33 8.46
C PHE A 313 18.83 -15.31 7.38
N ASP A 314 18.72 -16.61 7.74
CA ASP A 314 18.36 -17.66 6.80
C ASP A 314 16.87 -17.61 6.45
N VAL A 315 16.55 -17.96 5.21
CA VAL A 315 15.20 -18.21 4.72
C VAL A 315 15.12 -19.69 4.37
N PRO A 316 14.38 -20.52 5.11
CA PRO A 316 14.25 -21.93 4.82
C PRO A 316 13.68 -22.19 3.42
N GLU A 317 14.03 -23.32 2.83
CA GLU A 317 13.52 -23.70 1.52
C GLU A 317 11.98 -23.79 1.52
N GLY A 318 11.36 -23.27 0.47
CA GLY A 318 9.89 -23.24 0.34
C GLY A 318 9.19 -22.14 1.13
N TRP A 319 9.93 -21.35 1.94
CA TRP A 319 9.37 -20.19 2.62
C TRP A 319 9.34 -18.97 1.70
N ARG A 320 8.27 -18.19 1.81
CA ARG A 320 8.09 -16.93 1.10
C ARG A 320 8.44 -15.77 2.02
N VAL A 321 9.14 -14.77 1.49
CA VAL A 321 9.50 -13.55 2.20
C VAL A 321 8.65 -12.39 1.69
N LYS A 322 8.07 -11.63 2.62
CA LYS A 322 7.43 -10.34 2.36
C LYS A 322 8.22 -9.28 3.14
N ASN A 323 8.86 -8.38 2.40
CA ASN A 323 9.60 -7.26 2.97
C ASN A 323 8.75 -5.99 2.92
N GLU A 324 8.53 -5.36 4.07
CA GLU A 324 7.78 -4.12 4.24
C GLU A 324 8.63 -3.13 5.05
N ALA A 325 8.39 -1.84 4.96
CA ALA A 325 9.24 -0.82 5.59
C ALA A 325 9.44 -0.99 7.12
N GLY A 326 8.46 -1.56 7.81
CA GLY A 326 8.52 -1.77 9.27
C GLY A 326 8.72 -3.21 9.70
N ARG A 327 8.67 -4.19 8.78
CA ARG A 327 8.73 -5.62 9.12
C ARG A 327 9.10 -6.50 7.93
N VAL A 328 9.66 -7.67 8.24
CA VAL A 328 9.87 -8.75 7.28
C VAL A 328 9.04 -9.95 7.74
N THR A 329 8.12 -10.42 6.92
CA THR A 329 7.30 -11.58 7.20
C THR A 329 7.77 -12.78 6.38
N LEU A 330 8.03 -13.89 7.04
CA LEU A 330 8.34 -15.17 6.42
C LEU A 330 7.14 -16.11 6.65
N VAL A 331 6.70 -16.76 5.59
CA VAL A 331 5.55 -17.68 5.64
C VAL A 331 5.92 -18.96 4.92
N ASP A 332 5.67 -20.11 5.55
CA ASP A 332 5.87 -21.40 4.90
C ASP A 332 4.97 -21.61 3.68
N GLY A 333 5.28 -22.60 2.83
CA GLY A 333 4.55 -22.87 1.59
C GLY A 333 3.04 -23.17 1.78
N GLN A 334 2.64 -23.62 2.97
CA GLN A 334 1.25 -23.91 3.31
C GLN A 334 0.51 -22.78 4.03
N GLY A 335 1.23 -21.69 4.42
CA GLY A 335 0.68 -20.55 5.15
C GLY A 335 0.38 -20.82 6.63
N LYS A 336 0.98 -21.85 7.23
CA LYS A 336 0.71 -22.28 8.60
C LYS A 336 1.77 -21.89 9.62
N GLY A 337 3.05 -21.89 9.21
CA GLY A 337 4.18 -21.39 9.99
C GLY A 337 4.51 -19.98 9.57
N VAL A 338 4.58 -19.06 10.52
CA VAL A 338 4.89 -17.64 10.24
C VAL A 338 5.97 -17.13 11.17
N VAL A 339 6.89 -16.36 10.63
CA VAL A 339 7.88 -15.59 11.40
C VAL A 339 7.81 -14.13 10.95
N ILE A 340 7.70 -13.21 11.91
CA ILE A 340 7.74 -11.76 11.67
C ILE A 340 8.97 -11.18 12.35
N PHE A 341 9.86 -10.61 11.57
CA PHE A 341 10.96 -9.80 12.05
C PHE A 341 10.56 -8.32 12.03
N SER A 342 10.75 -7.61 13.14
CA SER A 342 10.41 -6.18 13.26
C SER A 342 11.21 -5.48 14.33
N GLY A 343 11.13 -4.13 14.37
CA GLY A 343 11.67 -3.34 15.47
C GLY A 343 10.88 -3.52 16.77
N GLY A 344 11.59 -3.59 17.91
CA GLY A 344 11.01 -3.59 19.25
C GLY A 344 10.85 -2.16 19.80
N GLN A 345 9.83 -1.94 20.64
CA GLN A 345 9.58 -0.66 21.30
C GLN A 345 10.22 -0.62 22.69
N GLY A 346 11.38 0.01 22.82
CA GLY A 346 12.13 0.15 24.06
C GLY A 346 13.64 0.19 23.79
N ASP A 347 14.40 0.59 24.79
CA ASP A 347 15.87 0.70 24.69
C ASP A 347 16.58 -0.64 25.00
N THR A 348 15.85 -1.56 25.64
CA THR A 348 16.34 -2.90 25.97
C THR A 348 15.37 -3.99 25.52
N PRO A 349 15.87 -5.24 25.28
CA PRO A 349 14.99 -6.37 24.95
C PRO A 349 13.88 -6.62 25.98
N GLU A 350 14.17 -6.43 27.25
CA GLU A 350 13.16 -6.59 28.32
C GLU A 350 12.08 -5.50 28.28
N GLU A 351 12.46 -4.23 28.03
CA GLU A 351 11.48 -3.14 27.86
C GLU A 351 10.62 -3.36 26.64
N ALA A 352 11.20 -3.79 25.52
CA ALA A 352 10.44 -4.12 24.31
C ALA A 352 9.48 -5.28 24.55
N ALA A 353 9.90 -6.31 25.29
CA ALA A 353 9.03 -7.41 25.69
C ALA A 353 7.85 -6.94 26.56
N ARG A 354 8.10 -6.08 27.55
CA ARG A 354 7.04 -5.47 28.39
C ARG A 354 6.08 -4.62 27.57
N SER A 355 6.60 -3.80 26.64
CA SER A 355 5.79 -2.98 25.74
C SER A 355 4.91 -3.85 24.83
N PHE A 356 5.44 -4.94 24.30
CA PHE A 356 4.69 -5.92 23.50
C PHE A 356 3.54 -6.52 24.32
N VAL A 357 3.79 -7.04 25.51
CA VAL A 357 2.75 -7.63 26.37
C VAL A 357 1.66 -6.62 26.70
N ALA A 358 2.03 -5.37 27.01
CA ALA A 358 1.07 -4.32 27.36
C ALA A 358 0.20 -3.91 26.15
N SER A 359 0.78 -3.78 24.96
CA SER A 359 0.08 -3.34 23.74
C SER A 359 -0.79 -4.43 23.14
N SER A 360 -0.31 -5.68 23.09
CA SER A 360 -1.01 -6.82 22.50
C SER A 360 -2.04 -7.45 23.43
N LYS A 361 -2.03 -7.07 24.72
CA LYS A 361 -2.92 -7.61 25.76
C LYS A 361 -2.86 -9.14 25.89
N VAL A 362 -1.74 -9.75 25.47
CA VAL A 362 -1.52 -11.19 25.63
C VAL A 362 -1.17 -11.54 27.08
N GLN A 363 -1.51 -12.74 27.49
CA GLN A 363 -1.04 -13.30 28.77
C GLN A 363 0.14 -14.22 28.49
N PRO A 364 1.36 -13.88 28.93
CA PRO A 364 2.52 -14.74 28.75
C PRO A 364 2.39 -16.03 29.57
N ILE A 365 2.71 -17.17 28.95
CA ILE A 365 2.95 -18.44 29.65
C ILE A 365 4.44 -18.59 30.02
N ARG A 366 5.31 -17.84 29.34
CA ARG A 366 6.74 -17.73 29.63
C ARG A 366 7.20 -16.30 29.31
N SER A 367 8.02 -15.72 30.19
CA SER A 367 8.57 -14.37 30.01
C SER A 367 9.88 -14.30 30.81
N GLU A 368 11.03 -14.39 30.11
CA GLU A 368 12.34 -14.53 30.77
C GLU A 368 13.51 -14.04 29.88
N PRO A 369 14.65 -13.70 30.47
CA PRO A 369 15.88 -13.44 29.75
C PRO A 369 16.28 -14.60 28.85
N SER A 370 16.81 -14.30 27.65
CA SER A 370 17.27 -15.26 26.67
C SER A 370 18.59 -14.81 26.01
N ARG A 371 19.07 -15.57 25.04
CA ARG A 371 20.17 -15.19 24.16
C ARG A 371 19.84 -15.53 22.72
N LEU A 372 20.09 -14.61 21.81
CA LEU A 372 19.94 -14.81 20.38
C LEU A 372 21.25 -14.42 19.67
N GLY A 373 21.82 -15.31 18.87
CA GLY A 373 23.08 -15.04 18.17
C GLY A 373 24.23 -14.63 19.10
N GLY A 374 24.23 -15.08 20.38
CA GLY A 374 25.22 -14.69 21.40
C GLY A 374 24.90 -13.37 22.11
N SER A 375 23.99 -12.55 21.62
CA SER A 375 23.55 -11.29 22.26
C SER A 375 22.54 -11.53 23.37
N PRO A 376 22.53 -10.71 24.44
CA PRO A 376 21.46 -10.72 25.43
C PRO A 376 20.11 -10.44 24.77
N GLY A 377 19.10 -11.20 25.17
CA GLY A 377 17.74 -11.09 24.65
C GLY A 377 16.69 -11.32 25.72
N TYR A 378 15.44 -11.33 25.32
CA TYR A 378 14.30 -11.62 26.15
C TYR A 378 13.24 -12.36 25.34
N VAL A 379 12.66 -13.43 25.89
CA VAL A 379 11.63 -14.22 25.21
C VAL A 379 10.28 -14.11 25.92
N VAL A 380 9.23 -13.98 25.12
CA VAL A 380 7.84 -14.02 25.57
C VAL A 380 7.12 -15.09 24.78
N GLU A 381 6.56 -16.09 25.45
CA GLU A 381 5.66 -17.08 24.85
C GLU A 381 4.24 -16.89 25.36
N SER A 382 3.26 -17.00 24.47
CA SER A 382 1.85 -16.81 24.77
C SER A 382 1.00 -17.77 23.93
N VAL A 383 -0.15 -18.18 24.49
CA VAL A 383 -1.15 -18.93 23.73
C VAL A 383 -2.35 -18.01 23.48
N VAL A 384 -2.79 -17.95 22.23
CA VAL A 384 -3.90 -17.12 21.79
C VAL A 384 -4.94 -17.98 21.07
N SER A 385 -6.21 -17.73 21.38
CA SER A 385 -7.31 -18.41 20.70
C SER A 385 -7.58 -17.76 19.35
N ALA A 386 -7.56 -18.54 18.27
CA ALA A 386 -7.93 -18.14 16.92
C ALA A 386 -9.16 -18.93 16.45
N SER A 387 -9.76 -18.53 15.35
CA SER A 387 -10.96 -19.20 14.78
C SER A 387 -10.72 -20.67 14.40
N ASN A 388 -9.47 -21.01 14.05
CA ASN A 388 -9.04 -22.34 13.63
C ASN A 388 -8.30 -23.14 14.72
N GLY A 389 -8.26 -22.65 15.98
CA GLY A 389 -7.64 -23.33 17.10
C GLY A 389 -6.75 -22.42 17.96
N ALA A 390 -6.04 -23.01 18.91
CA ALA A 390 -5.08 -22.30 19.74
C ALA A 390 -3.74 -22.15 18.99
N VAL A 391 -3.19 -20.95 19.00
CA VAL A 391 -1.91 -20.58 18.39
C VAL A 391 -0.88 -20.34 19.49
N LEU A 392 0.27 -21.02 19.41
CA LEU A 392 1.44 -20.68 20.22
C LEU A 392 2.25 -19.61 19.51
N MET A 393 2.55 -18.54 20.23
CA MET A 393 3.37 -17.42 19.79
C MET A 393 4.63 -17.38 20.65
N ARG A 394 5.80 -17.22 20.01
CA ARG A 394 7.10 -16.98 20.65
C ARG A 394 7.71 -15.72 20.07
N ASN A 395 7.89 -14.70 20.88
CA ASN A 395 8.54 -13.45 20.48
C ASN A 395 9.89 -13.33 21.18
N GLU A 396 10.97 -13.29 20.39
CA GLU A 396 12.36 -13.21 20.85
C GLU A 396 12.90 -11.82 20.56
N PHE A 397 13.06 -11.02 21.60
CA PHE A 397 13.63 -9.67 21.53
C PHE A 397 15.13 -9.71 21.74
N PHE A 398 15.88 -8.91 20.98
CA PHE A 398 17.34 -8.82 21.08
C PHE A 398 17.84 -7.47 20.59
N SER A 399 19.08 -7.11 21.01
CA SER A 399 19.73 -5.88 20.55
C SER A 399 20.66 -6.15 19.37
N HIS A 400 20.58 -5.30 18.35
CA HIS A 400 21.53 -5.25 17.25
C HIS A 400 21.88 -3.79 16.96
N SER A 401 23.17 -3.49 16.89
CA SER A 401 23.67 -2.12 16.77
C SER A 401 23.15 -1.23 17.91
N ARG A 402 22.26 -0.28 17.66
CA ARG A 402 21.66 0.63 18.68
C ARG A 402 20.16 0.46 18.78
N SER A 403 19.62 -0.59 18.21
CA SER A 403 18.16 -0.82 18.15
C SER A 403 17.82 -2.18 18.72
N VAL A 404 16.58 -2.29 19.21
CA VAL A 404 15.99 -3.56 19.59
C VAL A 404 15.16 -4.08 18.44
N PHE A 405 15.32 -5.37 18.14
CA PHE A 405 14.55 -6.10 17.15
C PHE A 405 13.88 -7.30 17.79
N SER A 406 12.91 -7.90 17.08
CA SER A 406 12.29 -9.14 17.51
C SER A 406 11.98 -10.08 16.35
N PHE A 407 12.01 -11.39 16.64
CA PHE A 407 11.40 -12.43 15.84
C PHE A 407 10.16 -12.95 16.55
N LEU A 408 8.98 -12.68 15.98
CA LEU A 408 7.72 -13.26 16.41
C LEU A 408 7.39 -14.48 15.54
N SER A 409 7.52 -15.66 16.11
CA SER A 409 7.24 -16.94 15.45
C SER A 409 5.93 -17.51 15.97
N TYR A 410 5.05 -18.03 15.09
CA TYR A 410 3.82 -18.67 15.53
C TYR A 410 3.29 -19.73 14.56
N ALA A 411 2.60 -20.70 15.12
CA ALA A 411 1.81 -21.73 14.43
C ALA A 411 0.70 -22.24 15.34
N LEU A 412 -0.21 -23.07 14.82
CA LEU A 412 -1.17 -23.80 15.64
C LEU A 412 -0.44 -24.68 16.66
N ILE A 413 -0.95 -24.73 17.89
CA ILE A 413 -0.29 -25.46 19.00
C ILE A 413 -0.03 -26.94 18.66
N GLY A 414 -0.90 -27.57 17.87
CA GLY A 414 -0.71 -28.95 17.40
C GLY A 414 0.33 -29.11 16.29
N GLU A 415 0.77 -28.03 15.65
CA GLU A 415 1.74 -28.05 14.55
C GLU A 415 3.08 -27.37 14.94
N ILE A 416 3.18 -26.76 16.12
CA ILE A 416 4.33 -25.96 16.55
C ILE A 416 5.65 -26.74 16.52
N GLU A 417 5.65 -28.01 16.92
CA GLU A 417 6.86 -28.84 16.94
C GLU A 417 7.39 -29.15 15.54
N PHE A 418 6.51 -29.18 14.53
CA PHE A 418 6.90 -29.31 13.12
C PHE A 418 7.62 -28.06 12.63
N TYR A 419 7.18 -26.86 13.05
CA TYR A 419 7.78 -25.59 12.61
C TYR A 419 8.94 -25.11 13.46
N ARG A 420 9.11 -25.60 14.69
CA ARG A 420 10.15 -25.20 15.62
C ARG A 420 11.58 -25.20 15.01
N PRO A 421 12.01 -26.24 14.26
CA PRO A 421 13.35 -26.22 13.65
C PRO A 421 13.54 -25.06 12.67
N ALA A 422 12.52 -24.73 11.88
CA ALA A 422 12.58 -23.61 10.95
C ALA A 422 12.59 -22.26 11.68
N PHE A 423 11.80 -22.11 12.75
CA PHE A 423 11.82 -20.90 13.59
C PHE A 423 13.17 -20.67 14.24
N ASP A 424 13.76 -21.74 14.83
CA ASP A 424 15.08 -21.67 15.45
C ASP A 424 16.19 -21.42 14.41
N GLN A 425 16.07 -21.96 13.19
CA GLN A 425 17.01 -21.66 12.08
C GLN A 425 16.95 -20.18 11.71
N ILE A 426 15.74 -19.62 11.51
CA ILE A 426 15.57 -18.21 11.11
C ILE A 426 16.16 -17.29 12.17
N SER A 427 15.70 -17.39 13.42
CA SER A 427 16.13 -16.49 14.48
C SER A 427 17.60 -16.72 14.87
N GLY A 428 18.03 -17.99 14.97
CA GLY A 428 19.40 -18.36 15.36
C GLY A 428 20.48 -18.01 14.33
N SER A 429 20.13 -17.84 13.06
CA SER A 429 21.06 -17.46 11.98
C SER A 429 21.28 -15.94 11.85
N PHE A 430 20.57 -15.14 12.66
CA PHE A 430 20.73 -13.68 12.62
C PHE A 430 22.19 -13.27 12.91
N SER A 431 22.74 -12.47 12.01
CA SER A 431 24.14 -12.02 12.10
C SER A 431 24.36 -10.76 11.24
N PRO A 432 25.45 -9.98 11.48
CA PRO A 432 25.88 -8.96 10.54
C PRO A 432 26.21 -9.55 9.16
N ILE A 433 26.05 -8.76 8.10
CA ILE A 433 26.40 -9.18 6.73
C ILE A 433 27.91 -9.40 6.62
N GLN A 434 28.32 -10.60 6.20
CA GLN A 434 29.72 -10.96 6.03
C GLN A 434 30.27 -10.63 4.63
N ASP A 435 29.42 -10.74 3.61
CA ASP A 435 29.78 -10.51 2.22
C ASP A 435 29.76 -9.00 1.88
N ALA A 436 30.94 -8.45 1.54
CA ALA A 436 31.08 -7.05 1.16
C ALA A 436 30.30 -6.71 -0.12
N ALA A 437 30.15 -7.65 -1.06
CA ALA A 437 29.36 -7.43 -2.28
C ALA A 437 27.90 -7.25 -1.94
N ILE A 438 27.37 -8.04 -1.01
CA ILE A 438 25.98 -7.90 -0.53
C ILE A 438 25.79 -6.59 0.25
N ARG A 439 26.74 -6.25 1.14
CA ARG A 439 26.68 -5.00 1.91
C ARG A 439 26.65 -3.76 1.01
N ASN A 440 27.29 -3.82 -0.17
CA ASN A 440 27.41 -2.72 -1.11
C ASN A 440 26.39 -2.77 -2.26
N LEU A 441 25.39 -3.64 -2.22
CA LEU A 441 24.33 -3.69 -3.23
C LEU A 441 23.71 -2.30 -3.43
N GLN A 442 23.54 -1.93 -4.69
CA GLN A 442 22.86 -0.69 -5.09
C GLN A 442 21.51 -1.01 -5.73
N PRO A 443 20.48 -0.16 -5.58
CA PRO A 443 19.22 -0.34 -6.26
C PRO A 443 19.38 -0.10 -7.77
N ALA A 444 18.54 -0.76 -8.56
CA ALA A 444 18.35 -0.41 -9.96
C ALA A 444 17.70 0.98 -10.07
N ARG A 445 18.22 1.83 -10.97
CA ARG A 445 17.71 3.19 -11.17
C ARG A 445 17.36 3.47 -12.62
N LEU A 446 16.32 4.28 -12.83
CA LEU A 446 16.05 4.82 -14.16
C LEU A 446 17.23 5.68 -14.62
N ASN A 447 17.55 5.55 -15.91
CA ASN A 447 18.52 6.37 -16.60
C ASN A 447 17.89 6.86 -17.92
N MET A 448 17.77 8.19 -18.06
CA MET A 448 17.15 8.80 -19.22
C MET A 448 18.15 8.90 -20.37
N VAL A 449 18.01 8.04 -21.37
CA VAL A 449 18.91 7.97 -22.53
C VAL A 449 18.23 8.57 -23.75
N SER A 450 18.98 9.30 -24.59
CA SER A 450 18.52 9.68 -25.92
C SER A 450 18.99 8.64 -26.93
N ALA A 451 18.07 8.09 -27.71
CA ALA A 451 18.42 7.14 -28.77
C ALA A 451 19.40 7.74 -29.77
N ASP A 452 20.50 7.06 -30.02
CA ASP A 452 21.58 7.49 -30.91
C ASP A 452 21.28 7.23 -32.40
N ARG A 453 20.38 6.33 -32.71
CA ARG A 453 19.98 5.88 -34.04
C ARG A 453 18.49 5.53 -34.10
N GLU A 454 18.00 5.26 -35.29
CA GLU A 454 16.70 4.60 -35.49
C GLU A 454 16.89 3.09 -35.38
N ALA A 455 16.15 2.40 -34.48
CA ALA A 455 16.22 0.96 -34.28
C ALA A 455 14.98 0.45 -33.54
N GLU A 456 14.80 -0.87 -33.45
CA GLU A 456 13.80 -1.48 -32.59
C GLU A 456 14.16 -1.23 -31.10
N PHE A 457 13.14 -0.99 -30.24
CA PHE A 457 13.33 -0.71 -28.82
C PHE A 457 14.12 -1.82 -28.14
N GLY A 458 13.85 -3.09 -28.44
CA GLY A 458 14.56 -4.23 -27.86
C GLY A 458 16.08 -4.19 -28.08
N SER A 459 16.58 -3.48 -29.12
CA SER A 459 18.02 -3.37 -29.38
C SER A 459 18.76 -2.38 -28.46
N TYR A 460 18.03 -1.60 -27.67
CA TYR A 460 18.58 -0.69 -26.64
C TYR A 460 18.66 -1.34 -25.27
N LEU A 461 18.05 -2.51 -25.08
CA LEU A 461 17.94 -3.17 -23.78
C LEU A 461 19.14 -4.07 -23.50
N SER A 462 19.57 -4.13 -22.26
CA SER A 462 20.60 -5.05 -21.79
C SER A 462 20.05 -6.46 -21.64
N ALA A 463 20.88 -7.46 -21.93
CA ALA A 463 20.56 -8.86 -21.66
C ALA A 463 20.61 -9.21 -20.16
N ASP A 464 21.33 -8.41 -19.37
CA ASP A 464 21.55 -8.63 -17.95
C ASP A 464 20.96 -7.44 -17.15
N LEU A 465 19.73 -7.63 -16.66
CA LEU A 465 19.03 -6.64 -15.87
C LEU A 465 19.04 -7.05 -14.39
N PRO A 466 19.19 -6.09 -13.46
CA PRO A 466 19.30 -6.39 -12.04
C PRO A 466 17.96 -6.79 -11.40
N TYR A 467 18.05 -7.56 -10.31
CA TYR A 467 16.93 -7.87 -9.39
C TYR A 467 15.68 -8.46 -10.03
N GLY A 468 15.87 -9.32 -11.04
CA GLY A 468 14.77 -10.03 -11.70
C GLY A 468 13.92 -9.17 -12.63
N LEU A 469 14.36 -7.95 -12.94
CA LEU A 469 13.82 -7.16 -14.04
C LEU A 469 14.10 -7.86 -15.37
N ASP A 470 13.18 -7.77 -16.30
CA ASP A 470 13.35 -8.29 -17.65
C ASP A 470 13.04 -7.22 -18.72
N ASN A 471 13.31 -7.56 -19.98
CA ASN A 471 13.10 -6.65 -21.09
C ASN A 471 11.61 -6.28 -21.28
N MET A 472 10.69 -7.12 -20.81
CA MET A 472 9.26 -6.82 -20.84
C MET A 472 8.89 -5.76 -19.79
N ASP A 473 9.54 -5.75 -18.62
CA ASP A 473 9.35 -4.69 -17.63
C ASP A 473 9.75 -3.33 -18.21
N LEU A 474 10.89 -3.27 -18.88
CA LEU A 474 11.34 -2.02 -19.50
C LEU A 474 10.46 -1.59 -20.68
N ALA A 475 9.92 -2.56 -21.45
CA ALA A 475 8.95 -2.28 -22.49
C ALA A 475 7.67 -1.66 -21.92
N ILE A 476 7.16 -2.20 -20.80
CA ILE A 476 5.97 -1.66 -20.11
C ILE A 476 6.28 -0.28 -19.52
N ILE A 477 7.43 -0.08 -18.87
CA ILE A 477 7.88 1.20 -18.29
C ILE A 477 7.96 2.29 -19.37
N ASN A 478 8.40 1.95 -20.58
CA ASN A 478 8.45 2.87 -21.72
C ASN A 478 7.11 2.97 -22.49
N GLN A 479 6.09 2.18 -22.12
CA GLN A 479 4.81 2.09 -22.84
C GLN A 479 5.01 1.71 -24.31
N MET A 480 5.96 0.81 -24.60
CA MET A 480 6.37 0.36 -25.92
C MET A 480 6.35 -1.17 -26.02
N ASP A 481 6.33 -1.69 -27.25
CA ASP A 481 6.66 -3.07 -27.54
C ASP A 481 8.13 -3.22 -27.96
N LEU A 482 8.71 -4.41 -27.74
CA LEU A 482 10.14 -4.65 -28.06
C LEU A 482 10.49 -4.40 -29.52
N LYS A 483 9.51 -4.54 -30.42
CA LYS A 483 9.64 -4.33 -31.86
C LYS A 483 9.30 -2.92 -32.34
N ASP A 484 8.84 -2.06 -31.42
CA ASP A 484 8.51 -0.68 -31.77
C ASP A 484 9.76 0.06 -32.23
N LYS A 485 9.59 0.88 -33.27
CA LYS A 485 10.68 1.70 -33.81
C LYS A 485 10.90 2.94 -32.93
N VAL A 486 12.10 3.03 -32.41
CA VAL A 486 12.62 4.20 -31.70
C VAL A 486 13.25 5.13 -32.70
N ARG A 487 12.91 6.41 -32.65
CA ARG A 487 13.51 7.46 -33.49
C ARG A 487 14.81 7.97 -32.88
N LYS A 488 15.76 8.38 -33.72
CA LYS A 488 16.96 9.09 -33.22
C LYS A 488 16.55 10.32 -32.41
N GLY A 489 17.13 10.47 -31.21
CA GLY A 489 16.84 11.55 -30.27
C GLY A 489 15.64 11.29 -29.33
N GLN A 490 14.84 10.26 -29.55
CA GLN A 490 13.76 9.87 -28.65
C GLN A 490 14.32 9.52 -27.27
N LYS A 491 13.64 9.97 -26.22
CA LYS A 491 14.01 9.63 -24.84
C LYS A 491 13.52 8.24 -24.47
N LEU A 492 14.39 7.49 -23.84
CA LEU A 492 14.14 6.14 -23.35
C LEU A 492 14.46 6.06 -21.87
N LYS A 493 13.63 5.36 -21.13
CA LYS A 493 13.84 4.99 -19.72
C LYS A 493 14.56 3.63 -19.71
N LEU A 494 15.86 3.64 -19.53
CA LEU A 494 16.68 2.44 -19.35
C LEU A 494 16.99 2.27 -17.85
N VAL A 495 17.58 1.14 -17.46
CA VAL A 495 17.97 0.84 -16.08
C VAL A 495 19.47 0.65 -16.00
N SER A 496 20.06 1.28 -14.98
CA SER A 496 21.45 1.07 -14.57
C SER A 496 21.50 0.72 -13.07
N GLN A 497 22.59 0.10 -12.63
CA GLN A 497 22.98 -0.04 -11.21
C GLN A 497 23.92 1.04 -10.78
#